data_1f819ff5b8d1d83e4bb0c461906816b3
#
_entry.id   1f819ff5b8d1d83e4bb0c461906816b3
#
_cell.length_a   1.000
_cell.length_b   1.000
_cell.length_c   1.000
_cell.angle_alpha   90.00
_cell.angle_beta   90.00
_cell.angle_gamma   90.00
#
_symmetry.space_group_name_H-M   'P 1'
#
loop_
_entity.id
_entity.type
_entity.pdbx_description
1 polymer ?
#
loop_
_entity_poly.entity_id
_entity_poly.type
_entity_poly.pdbx_seq_one_letter_code
_entity_poly.pdbx_strand_id
1 'polypeptide(L)'
;MRVLSRFIVAASDARHFPGEDLPEMAFLGRSNVGKSSVINSLLGHKIARTSSSPGRTRTINFFEVRWPGRPKPQIIFTDLPGYGYAKVLREISQHWATFIEPYLTKRASLALCLVLIDSNIPPQNSDQQLMDFLRAVGRRLVVVATKSDRLSGNQLASSLQNLSRTFREPRLLAYSAKTGMGREQLWQEIRAAAAAFSEQRALPS
;
A
#
# COMPACT_ATOMS: atom_id res chain seq x y z
N MET A 1 2.32 0.49 -19.18
CA MET A 1 3.75 0.84 -18.97
C MET A 1 4.47 -0.34 -18.33
N ARG A 2 5.65 -0.75 -18.82
CA ARG A 2 6.45 -1.84 -18.23
C ARG A 2 7.59 -1.19 -17.42
N VAL A 3 7.50 -1.26 -16.09
CA VAL A 3 8.55 -0.82 -15.18
C VAL A 3 9.55 -1.95 -14.93
N LEU A 4 10.76 -1.60 -14.47
CA LEU A 4 11.71 -2.56 -13.94
C LEU A 4 11.67 -2.51 -12.42
N SER A 5 11.74 -3.65 -11.75
CA SER A 5 11.79 -3.69 -10.30
C SER A 5 12.77 -4.74 -9.80
N ARG A 6 13.33 -4.46 -8.62
CA ARG A 6 14.26 -5.34 -7.91
C ARG A 6 13.89 -5.39 -6.43
N PHE A 7 13.85 -6.59 -5.87
CA PHE A 7 13.76 -6.78 -4.43
C PHE A 7 15.03 -6.27 -3.76
N ILE A 8 14.90 -5.49 -2.70
CA ILE A 8 16.03 -4.96 -1.92
C ILE A 8 16.24 -5.81 -0.68
N VAL A 9 15.26 -5.81 0.23
CA VAL A 9 15.37 -6.45 1.55
C VAL A 9 13.99 -6.77 2.13
N ALA A 10 13.95 -7.83 2.95
CA ALA A 10 12.86 -8.10 3.88
C ALA A 10 13.33 -7.70 5.29
N ALA A 11 12.96 -6.51 5.71
CA ALA A 11 13.37 -5.98 7.00
C ALA A 11 12.44 -6.45 8.11
N SER A 12 13.01 -7.03 9.15
CA SER A 12 12.33 -7.37 10.41
C SER A 12 12.63 -6.36 11.54
N ASP A 13 13.51 -5.40 11.26
CA ASP A 13 14.00 -4.38 12.18
C ASP A 13 14.31 -3.10 11.40
N ALA A 14 14.15 -1.94 12.01
CA ALA A 14 14.37 -0.64 11.38
C ALA A 14 15.83 -0.42 10.91
N ARG A 15 16.81 -1.09 11.54
CA ARG A 15 18.23 -1.05 11.12
C ARG A 15 18.49 -1.62 9.73
N HIS A 16 17.55 -2.42 9.22
CA HIS A 16 17.65 -3.03 7.88
C HIS A 16 16.86 -2.25 6.83
N PHE A 17 16.29 -1.08 7.17
CA PHE A 17 15.62 -0.26 6.18
C PHE A 17 16.62 0.31 5.18
N PRO A 18 16.25 0.42 3.89
CA PRO A 18 17.06 1.12 2.90
C PRO A 18 17.19 2.61 3.26
N GLY A 19 18.13 3.31 2.64
CA GLY A 19 18.27 4.76 2.75
C GLY A 19 16.96 5.49 2.37
N GLU A 20 16.81 6.74 2.81
CA GLU A 20 15.60 7.56 2.61
C GLU A 20 15.70 8.51 1.42
N ASP A 21 16.47 8.14 0.40
CA ASP A 21 16.74 8.99 -0.78
C ASP A 21 15.58 9.00 -1.78
N LEU A 22 14.83 7.91 -1.84
CA LEU A 22 13.72 7.73 -2.77
C LEU A 22 12.37 7.74 -2.04
N PRO A 23 11.32 8.32 -2.67
CA PRO A 23 9.98 8.28 -2.12
C PRO A 23 9.45 6.84 -2.02
N GLU A 24 8.89 6.50 -0.86
CA GLU A 24 8.32 5.20 -0.57
C GLU A 24 6.80 5.21 -0.72
N MET A 25 6.29 4.17 -1.38
CA MET A 25 4.86 3.90 -1.55
C MET A 25 4.51 2.67 -0.72
N ALA A 26 3.89 2.88 0.44
CA ALA A 26 3.56 1.81 1.37
C ALA A 26 2.22 1.16 1.02
N PHE A 27 2.23 -0.15 0.82
CA PHE A 27 1.03 -0.96 0.60
C PHE A 27 0.56 -1.54 1.93
N LEU A 28 -0.61 -1.11 2.38
CA LEU A 28 -1.25 -1.53 3.62
C LEU A 28 -2.57 -2.23 3.30
N GLY A 29 -2.97 -3.14 4.13
CA GLY A 29 -4.26 -3.83 3.97
C GLY A 29 -4.33 -5.09 4.82
N ARG A 30 -5.55 -5.58 5.01
CA ARG A 30 -5.79 -6.81 5.75
C ARG A 30 -5.15 -8.01 5.05
N SER A 31 -4.90 -9.06 5.82
CA SER A 31 -4.48 -10.34 5.25
C SER A 31 -5.48 -10.79 4.16
N ASN A 32 -4.96 -11.28 3.04
CA ASN A 32 -5.75 -11.75 1.88
C ASN A 32 -6.58 -10.67 1.14
N VAL A 33 -6.35 -9.39 1.39
CA VAL A 33 -6.98 -8.29 0.64
C VAL A 33 -6.52 -8.22 -0.83
N GLY A 34 -5.41 -8.88 -1.17
CA GLY A 34 -4.83 -8.87 -2.52
C GLY A 34 -3.61 -7.98 -2.67
N LYS A 35 -2.96 -7.58 -1.57
CA LYS A 35 -1.82 -6.65 -1.56
C LYS A 35 -0.69 -7.07 -2.51
N SER A 36 -0.15 -8.27 -2.37
CA SER A 36 0.90 -8.78 -3.27
C SER A 36 0.43 -8.92 -4.73
N SER A 37 -0.88 -9.18 -4.94
CA SER A 37 -1.45 -9.21 -6.30
C SER A 37 -1.48 -7.83 -6.94
N VAL A 38 -1.81 -6.79 -6.17
CA VAL A 38 -1.77 -5.38 -6.64
C VAL A 38 -0.34 -4.99 -6.97
N ILE A 39 0.62 -5.26 -6.07
CA ILE A 39 2.06 -4.98 -6.29
C ILE A 39 2.54 -5.68 -7.57
N ASN A 40 2.31 -6.98 -7.71
CA ASN A 40 2.73 -7.75 -8.89
C ASN A 40 2.05 -7.26 -10.18
N SER A 41 0.77 -6.88 -10.12
CA SER A 41 0.04 -6.31 -11.24
C SER A 41 0.62 -4.97 -11.68
N LEU A 42 0.96 -4.07 -10.74
CA LEU A 42 1.62 -2.80 -11.03
C LEU A 42 2.98 -3.02 -11.67
N LEU A 43 3.80 -3.92 -11.13
CA LEU A 43 5.15 -4.19 -11.60
C LEU A 43 5.20 -5.01 -12.90
N GLY A 44 4.10 -5.72 -13.23
CA GLY A 44 3.99 -6.53 -14.46
C GLY A 44 4.70 -7.89 -14.38
N HIS A 45 5.15 -8.30 -13.21
CA HIS A 45 5.73 -9.63 -12.96
C HIS A 45 5.61 -10.03 -11.48
N LYS A 46 5.80 -11.32 -11.19
CA LYS A 46 5.73 -11.86 -9.83
C LYS A 46 7.04 -11.61 -9.08
N ILE A 47 7.04 -10.65 -8.18
CA ILE A 47 8.16 -10.34 -7.28
C ILE A 47 7.73 -10.38 -5.80
N ALA A 48 6.54 -9.88 -5.49
CA ALA A 48 5.94 -10.00 -4.17
C ALA A 48 5.34 -11.41 -3.99
N ARG A 49 5.71 -12.09 -2.90
CA ARG A 49 5.19 -13.43 -2.61
C ARG A 49 3.73 -13.35 -2.19
N THR A 50 2.88 -14.05 -2.92
CA THR A 50 1.49 -14.27 -2.53
C THR A 50 1.45 -15.44 -1.54
N SER A 51 1.38 -15.17 -0.23
CA SER A 51 1.17 -16.22 0.74
C SER A 51 -0.32 -16.40 1.03
N SER A 52 -0.81 -17.63 0.96
CA SER A 52 -2.16 -17.99 1.39
C SER A 52 -2.26 -18.20 2.91
N SER A 53 -1.12 -18.29 3.61
CA SER A 53 -1.06 -18.54 5.05
C SER A 53 -0.98 -17.23 5.82
N PRO A 54 -2.00 -16.91 6.64
CA PRO A 54 -2.03 -15.69 7.44
C PRO A 54 -0.96 -15.65 8.53
N GLY A 55 -0.43 -14.47 8.85
CA GLY A 55 0.48 -14.26 10.00
C GLY A 55 1.95 -14.64 9.76
N ARG A 56 2.35 -15.04 8.55
CA ARG A 56 3.75 -15.41 8.25
C ARG A 56 4.67 -14.24 7.94
N THR A 57 4.15 -13.15 7.40
CA THR A 57 4.98 -12.00 7.03
C THR A 57 5.09 -11.07 8.22
N ARG A 58 6.21 -11.14 8.94
CA ARG A 58 6.59 -10.21 10.02
C ARG A 58 7.58 -9.15 9.54
N THR A 59 7.84 -9.10 8.24
CA THR A 59 8.83 -8.22 7.62
C THR A 59 8.15 -7.16 6.76
N ILE A 60 8.78 -6.02 6.65
CA ILE A 60 8.49 -5.03 5.61
C ILE A 60 9.38 -5.36 4.42
N ASN A 61 8.78 -5.59 3.25
CA ASN A 61 9.53 -5.91 2.04
C ASN A 61 9.68 -4.66 1.18
N PHE A 62 10.90 -4.37 0.77
CA PHE A 62 11.24 -3.21 -0.04
C PHE A 62 11.62 -3.61 -1.45
N PHE A 63 11.07 -2.88 -2.46
CA PHE A 63 11.32 -3.11 -3.87
C PHE A 63 11.65 -1.79 -4.55
N GLU A 64 12.81 -1.69 -5.16
CA GLU A 64 13.12 -0.60 -6.09
C GLU A 64 12.24 -0.68 -7.32
N VAL A 65 11.78 0.47 -7.80
CA VAL A 65 11.01 0.59 -9.03
C VAL A 65 11.63 1.67 -9.92
N ARG A 66 11.91 1.29 -11.16
CA ARG A 66 12.55 2.12 -12.17
C ARG A 66 11.61 2.32 -13.36
N TRP A 67 11.39 3.58 -13.72
CA TRP A 67 10.63 3.90 -14.92
C TRP A 67 11.36 3.48 -16.19
N PRO A 68 10.62 3.17 -17.28
CA PRO A 68 11.24 2.93 -18.59
C PRO A 68 12.12 4.12 -19.02
N GLY A 69 13.29 3.82 -19.57
CA GLY A 69 14.24 4.83 -20.04
C GLY A 69 14.99 5.61 -18.95
N ARG A 70 14.76 5.35 -17.67
CA ARG A 70 15.54 5.98 -16.57
C ARG A 70 16.69 5.07 -16.16
N PRO A 71 17.90 5.63 -15.91
CA PRO A 71 19.08 4.84 -15.52
C PRO A 71 19.02 4.36 -14.07
N LYS A 72 18.34 5.10 -13.16
CA LYS A 72 18.27 4.84 -11.73
C LYS A 72 16.82 4.57 -11.30
N PRO A 73 16.58 3.90 -10.14
CA PRO A 73 15.26 3.82 -9.50
C PRO A 73 14.71 5.21 -9.17
N GLN A 74 13.39 5.36 -9.20
CA GLN A 74 12.70 6.61 -8.87
C GLN A 74 11.85 6.52 -7.60
N ILE A 75 11.39 5.32 -7.25
CA ILE A 75 10.57 5.08 -6.07
C ILE A 75 10.91 3.74 -5.45
N ILE A 76 10.44 3.55 -4.22
CA ILE A 76 10.43 2.25 -3.53
C ILE A 76 8.98 1.84 -3.26
N PHE A 77 8.62 0.62 -3.61
CA PHE A 77 7.41 -0.02 -3.11
C PHE A 77 7.71 -0.74 -1.81
N THR A 78 6.84 -0.54 -0.82
CA THR A 78 7.00 -1.12 0.51
C THR A 78 5.79 -1.97 0.85
N ASP A 79 5.97 -3.30 0.90
CA ASP A 79 4.91 -4.27 1.23
C ASP A 79 4.90 -4.54 2.73
N LEU A 80 3.93 -3.98 3.44
CA LEU A 80 3.80 -4.13 4.88
C LEU A 80 3.07 -5.43 5.25
N PRO A 81 3.31 -5.98 6.46
CA PRO A 81 2.53 -7.11 6.97
C PRO A 81 1.03 -6.82 6.96
N GLY A 82 0.23 -7.82 6.56
CA GLY A 82 -1.21 -7.71 6.62
C GLY A 82 -1.72 -7.69 8.07
N TYR A 83 -2.70 -6.83 8.36
CA TYR A 83 -3.35 -6.73 9.67
C TYR A 83 -4.70 -7.47 9.72
N GLY A 84 -5.39 -7.47 10.88
CA GLY A 84 -6.78 -7.91 11.01
C GLY A 84 -7.01 -9.40 11.31
N TYR A 85 -6.02 -10.13 11.81
CA TYR A 85 -6.19 -11.52 12.23
C TYR A 85 -6.40 -11.63 13.74
N ALA A 86 -7.60 -12.05 14.16
CA ALA A 86 -8.06 -12.07 15.56
C ALA A 86 -7.29 -13.04 16.50
N LYS A 87 -6.59 -14.03 15.98
CA LYS A 87 -5.95 -15.08 16.79
C LYS A 87 -4.55 -14.76 17.34
N VAL A 88 -3.94 -13.62 16.95
CA VAL A 88 -2.56 -13.27 17.35
C VAL A 88 -2.49 -11.85 17.93
N LEU A 89 -3.50 -11.45 18.68
CA LEU A 89 -3.71 -10.05 19.11
C LEU A 89 -2.56 -9.44 19.92
N ARG A 90 -1.86 -10.18 20.78
CA ARG A 90 -0.78 -9.59 21.60
C ARG A 90 0.53 -9.42 20.84
N GLU A 91 1.02 -10.44 20.15
CA GLU A 91 2.30 -10.37 19.41
C GLU A 91 2.21 -9.46 18.19
N ILE A 92 1.08 -9.47 17.45
CA ILE A 92 0.86 -8.55 16.33
C ILE A 92 0.72 -7.11 16.83
N SER A 93 0.03 -6.89 17.94
CA SER A 93 -0.10 -5.56 18.56
C SER A 93 1.26 -5.02 18.99
N GLN A 94 2.09 -5.83 19.63
CA GLN A 94 3.44 -5.42 20.02
C GLN A 94 4.35 -5.17 18.83
N HIS A 95 4.37 -6.07 17.85
CA HIS A 95 5.13 -5.89 16.60
C HIS A 95 4.65 -4.66 15.81
N TRP A 96 3.33 -4.42 15.79
CA TRP A 96 2.79 -3.21 15.19
C TRP A 96 3.32 -1.96 15.88
N ALA A 97 3.17 -1.86 17.20
CA ALA A 97 3.58 -0.69 17.97
C ALA A 97 5.11 -0.44 17.94
N THR A 98 5.92 -1.50 17.91
CA THR A 98 7.39 -1.36 17.95
C THR A 98 8.05 -1.25 16.59
N PHE A 99 7.39 -1.65 15.51
CA PHE A 99 8.01 -1.75 14.19
C PHE A 99 7.21 -1.04 13.09
N ILE A 100 5.89 -1.34 12.94
CA ILE A 100 5.08 -0.78 11.86
C ILE A 100 4.69 0.68 12.14
N GLU A 101 4.23 0.98 13.36
CA GLU A 101 3.85 2.34 13.75
C GLU A 101 5.02 3.32 13.66
N PRO A 102 6.24 3.03 14.16
CA PRO A 102 7.40 3.87 13.93
C PRO A 102 7.75 4.08 12.45
N TYR A 103 7.62 3.05 11.61
CA TYR A 103 7.77 3.19 10.17
C TYR A 103 6.74 4.17 9.60
N LEU A 104 5.47 4.02 9.96
CA LEU A 104 4.39 4.89 9.47
C LEU A 104 4.51 6.33 10.00
N THR A 105 4.99 6.53 11.22
CA THR A 105 5.06 7.87 11.86
C THR A 105 6.35 8.61 11.59
N LYS A 106 7.50 7.92 11.56
CA LYS A 106 8.83 8.56 11.56
C LYS A 106 9.57 8.49 10.23
N ARG A 107 9.18 7.59 9.32
CA ARG A 107 9.88 7.41 8.04
C ARG A 107 9.73 8.64 7.15
N ALA A 108 10.83 9.37 6.91
CA ALA A 108 10.79 10.62 6.15
C ALA A 108 10.57 10.39 4.64
N SER A 109 11.01 9.26 4.10
CA SER A 109 10.81 8.88 2.71
C SER A 109 9.40 8.36 2.39
N LEU A 110 8.53 8.13 3.38
CA LEU A 110 7.17 7.65 3.16
C LEU A 110 6.28 8.73 2.54
N ALA A 111 6.15 8.69 1.21
CA ALA A 111 5.43 9.68 0.41
C ALA A 111 3.94 9.37 0.24
N LEU A 112 3.56 8.08 0.25
CA LEU A 112 2.16 7.67 0.03
C LEU A 112 1.85 6.36 0.74
N CYS A 113 0.70 6.31 1.42
CA CYS A 113 0.08 5.11 1.96
C CYS A 113 -1.05 4.64 1.05
N LEU A 114 -0.92 3.44 0.46
CA LEU A 114 -1.94 2.79 -0.34
C LEU A 114 -2.71 1.81 0.55
N VAL A 115 -3.91 2.21 0.99
CA VAL A 115 -4.76 1.40 1.86
C VAL A 115 -5.68 0.53 1.01
N LEU A 116 -5.40 -0.76 0.99
CA LEU A 116 -6.14 -1.73 0.19
C LEU A 116 -7.30 -2.34 0.98
N ILE A 117 -8.48 -2.31 0.38
CA ILE A 117 -9.74 -2.82 0.94
C ILE A 117 -10.36 -3.79 -0.07
N ASP A 118 -10.89 -4.91 0.39
CA ASP A 118 -11.61 -5.84 -0.48
C ASP A 118 -13.02 -5.31 -0.79
N SER A 119 -13.32 -5.02 -2.07
CA SER A 119 -14.61 -4.49 -2.47
C SER A 119 -15.79 -5.47 -2.30
N ASN A 120 -15.50 -6.76 -2.05
CA ASN A 120 -16.52 -7.81 -1.93
C ASN A 120 -17.01 -8.05 -0.51
N ILE A 121 -16.43 -7.38 0.48
CA ILE A 121 -16.81 -7.53 1.88
C ILE A 121 -17.27 -6.20 2.48
N PRO A 122 -18.14 -6.24 3.49
CA PRO A 122 -18.54 -5.02 4.19
C PRO A 122 -17.34 -4.26 4.79
N PRO A 123 -17.46 -2.94 4.98
CA PRO A 123 -16.45 -2.14 5.68
C PRO A 123 -16.04 -2.77 7.02
N GLN A 124 -14.76 -2.76 7.32
CA GLN A 124 -14.23 -3.37 8.53
C GLN A 124 -13.67 -2.28 9.48
N ASN A 125 -13.94 -2.42 10.78
CA ASN A 125 -13.45 -1.47 11.78
C ASN A 125 -11.92 -1.32 11.78
N SER A 126 -11.18 -2.39 11.51
CA SER A 126 -9.71 -2.34 11.42
C SER A 126 -9.22 -1.47 10.28
N ASP A 127 -9.96 -1.42 9.16
CA ASP A 127 -9.62 -0.55 8.02
C ASP A 127 -9.89 0.92 8.37
N GLN A 128 -11.00 1.20 9.07
CA GLN A 128 -11.32 2.54 9.58
C GLN A 128 -10.24 3.03 10.55
N GLN A 129 -9.90 2.21 11.54
CA GLN A 129 -8.88 2.53 12.54
C GLN A 129 -7.52 2.86 11.90
N LEU A 130 -7.10 2.09 10.90
CA LEU A 130 -5.86 2.38 10.16
C LEU A 130 -5.94 3.71 9.44
N MET A 131 -7.02 3.99 8.73
CA MET A 131 -7.16 5.26 7.99
C MET A 131 -7.21 6.46 8.95
N ASP A 132 -7.92 6.34 10.06
CA ASP A 132 -7.98 7.42 11.07
C ASP A 132 -6.60 7.65 11.70
N PHE A 133 -5.84 6.58 11.98
CA PHE A 133 -4.46 6.69 12.42
C PHE A 133 -3.58 7.40 11.38
N LEU A 134 -3.62 6.99 10.11
CA LEU A 134 -2.81 7.62 9.06
C LEU A 134 -3.13 9.11 8.88
N ARG A 135 -4.42 9.48 8.98
CA ARG A 135 -4.85 10.89 8.95
C ARG A 135 -4.33 11.66 10.16
N ALA A 136 -4.46 11.08 11.36
CA ALA A 136 -4.00 11.69 12.60
C ALA A 136 -2.50 11.98 12.61
N VAL A 137 -1.68 11.13 11.97
CA VAL A 137 -0.23 11.32 11.85
C VAL A 137 0.16 12.09 10.57
N GLY A 138 -0.80 12.67 9.85
CA GLY A 138 -0.56 13.53 8.69
C GLY A 138 -0.06 12.80 7.44
N ARG A 139 -0.29 11.47 7.30
CA ARG A 139 0.15 10.73 6.12
C ARG A 139 -0.81 10.89 4.95
N ARG A 140 -0.26 11.17 3.77
CA ARG A 140 -1.02 11.11 2.52
C ARG A 140 -1.46 9.66 2.28
N LEU A 141 -2.75 9.45 2.02
CA LEU A 141 -3.28 8.13 1.73
C LEU A 141 -4.18 8.12 0.49
N VAL A 142 -4.23 6.97 -0.18
CA VAL A 142 -5.16 6.64 -1.25
C VAL A 142 -5.80 5.30 -0.92
N VAL A 143 -7.13 5.24 -0.97
CA VAL A 143 -7.88 4.01 -0.70
C VAL A 143 -8.15 3.28 -2.01
N VAL A 144 -7.75 2.00 -2.06
CA VAL A 144 -7.84 1.14 -3.24
C VAL A 144 -8.78 -0.03 -2.97
N ALA A 145 -9.95 -0.02 -3.60
CA ALA A 145 -10.94 -1.10 -3.52
C ALA A 145 -10.54 -2.24 -4.47
N THR A 146 -9.94 -3.28 -3.92
CA THR A 146 -9.39 -4.42 -4.66
C THR A 146 -10.44 -5.44 -5.07
N LYS A 147 -10.07 -6.37 -5.97
CA LYS A 147 -10.92 -7.48 -6.45
C LYS A 147 -12.23 -7.00 -7.10
N SER A 148 -12.22 -5.82 -7.69
CA SER A 148 -13.38 -5.19 -8.31
C SER A 148 -13.96 -6.01 -9.49
N ASP A 149 -13.16 -6.91 -10.06
CA ASP A 149 -13.57 -7.86 -11.10
C ASP A 149 -14.55 -8.94 -10.62
N ARG A 150 -14.75 -9.09 -9.32
CA ARG A 150 -15.68 -10.07 -8.74
C ARG A 150 -17.11 -9.57 -8.59
N LEU A 151 -17.32 -8.29 -8.80
CA LEU A 151 -18.61 -7.63 -8.69
C LEU A 151 -19.12 -7.21 -10.08
N SER A 152 -20.43 -7.28 -10.31
CA SER A 152 -21.05 -6.63 -11.44
C SER A 152 -20.96 -5.09 -11.31
N GLY A 153 -21.16 -4.36 -12.40
CA GLY A 153 -21.07 -2.90 -12.38
C GLY A 153 -21.95 -2.24 -11.30
N ASN A 154 -23.20 -2.68 -11.16
CA ASN A 154 -24.13 -2.15 -10.15
C ASN A 154 -23.68 -2.51 -8.72
N GLN A 155 -23.23 -3.75 -8.51
CA GLN A 155 -22.71 -4.20 -7.21
C GLN A 155 -21.45 -3.44 -6.84
N LEU A 156 -20.55 -3.20 -7.79
CA LEU A 156 -19.33 -2.42 -7.57
C LEU A 156 -19.66 -0.97 -7.19
N ALA A 157 -20.55 -0.32 -7.92
CA ALA A 157 -20.99 1.04 -7.62
C ALA A 157 -21.59 1.15 -6.21
N SER A 158 -22.48 0.22 -5.84
CA SER A 158 -23.07 0.16 -4.50
C SER A 158 -22.01 -0.08 -3.41
N SER A 159 -21.09 -1.02 -3.65
CA SER A 159 -19.98 -1.29 -2.72
C SER A 159 -19.11 -0.07 -2.51
N LEU A 160 -18.65 0.59 -3.57
CA LEU A 160 -17.84 1.79 -3.50
C LEU A 160 -18.56 2.93 -2.76
N GLN A 161 -19.85 3.12 -3.00
CA GLN A 161 -20.63 4.12 -2.30
C GLN A 161 -20.73 3.83 -0.79
N ASN A 162 -20.93 2.57 -0.41
CA ASN A 162 -20.97 2.16 0.99
C ASN A 162 -19.61 2.36 1.67
N LEU A 163 -18.52 1.92 1.04
CA LEU A 163 -17.14 2.11 1.52
C LEU A 163 -16.82 3.60 1.67
N SER A 164 -17.16 4.43 0.67
CA SER A 164 -16.94 5.87 0.68
C SER A 164 -17.65 6.56 1.87
N ARG A 165 -18.91 6.21 2.10
CA ARG A 165 -19.68 6.76 3.23
C ARG A 165 -19.09 6.34 4.58
N THR A 166 -18.79 5.04 4.74
CA THR A 166 -18.30 4.50 6.00
C THR A 166 -16.94 5.07 6.37
N PHE A 167 -16.03 5.11 5.41
CA PHE A 167 -14.65 5.57 5.65
C PHE A 167 -14.47 7.08 5.50
N ARG A 168 -15.55 7.82 5.18
CA ARG A 168 -15.52 9.26 4.90
C ARG A 168 -14.43 9.62 3.87
N GLU A 169 -14.32 8.75 2.86
CA GLU A 169 -13.32 8.87 1.80
C GLU A 169 -14.03 9.08 0.46
N PRO A 170 -14.02 10.31 -0.08
CA PRO A 170 -14.75 10.62 -1.31
C PRO A 170 -14.13 10.00 -2.56
N ARG A 171 -12.84 9.64 -2.48
CA ARG A 171 -12.09 9.08 -3.61
C ARG A 171 -11.60 7.67 -3.31
N LEU A 172 -12.39 6.69 -3.74
CA LEU A 172 -12.00 5.28 -3.74
C LEU A 172 -11.60 4.88 -5.16
N LEU A 173 -10.43 4.28 -5.29
CA LEU A 173 -9.95 3.79 -6.56
C LEU A 173 -10.32 2.31 -6.70
N ALA A 174 -11.24 1.98 -7.61
CA ALA A 174 -11.56 0.59 -7.94
C ALA A 174 -10.37 -0.07 -8.66
N TYR A 175 -9.96 -1.26 -8.22
CA TYR A 175 -8.80 -1.94 -8.76
C TYR A 175 -9.03 -3.45 -8.93
N SER A 176 -8.60 -3.98 -10.08
CA SER A 176 -8.50 -5.42 -10.31
C SER A 176 -7.10 -5.79 -10.80
N ALA A 177 -6.40 -6.57 -10.02
CA ALA A 177 -5.10 -7.14 -10.43
C ALA A 177 -5.26 -8.17 -11.57
N LYS A 178 -6.46 -8.72 -11.77
CA LYS A 178 -6.76 -9.71 -12.81
C LYS A 178 -7.00 -9.06 -14.17
N THR A 179 -7.79 -7.99 -14.20
CA THR A 179 -8.19 -7.33 -15.46
C THR A 179 -7.35 -6.09 -15.79
N GLY A 180 -6.64 -5.54 -14.80
CA GLY A 180 -5.90 -4.28 -14.92
C GLY A 180 -6.77 -3.04 -14.73
N MET A 181 -8.06 -3.20 -14.35
CA MET A 181 -8.93 -2.06 -14.00
C MET A 181 -8.26 -1.20 -12.94
N GLY A 182 -8.28 0.12 -13.11
CA GLY A 182 -7.74 1.08 -12.15
C GLY A 182 -6.21 1.21 -12.14
N ARG A 183 -5.48 0.40 -12.96
CA ARG A 183 -4.01 0.37 -12.93
C ARG A 183 -3.38 1.71 -13.31
N GLU A 184 -3.89 2.37 -14.35
CA GLU A 184 -3.33 3.67 -14.78
C GLU A 184 -3.66 4.78 -13.79
N GLN A 185 -4.87 4.78 -13.22
CA GLN A 185 -5.26 5.73 -12.17
C GLN A 185 -4.36 5.59 -10.93
N LEU A 186 -4.07 4.34 -10.51
CA LEU A 186 -3.19 4.11 -9.38
C LEU A 186 -1.75 4.55 -9.67
N TRP A 187 -1.26 4.35 -10.90
CA TRP A 187 0.04 4.88 -11.32
C TRP A 187 0.08 6.42 -11.34
N GLN A 188 -1.02 7.09 -11.68
CA GLN A 188 -1.11 8.56 -11.63
C GLN A 188 -0.95 9.07 -10.19
N GLU A 189 -1.63 8.45 -9.21
CA GLU A 189 -1.48 8.79 -7.79
C GLU A 189 -0.05 8.57 -7.27
N ILE A 190 0.56 7.43 -7.65
CA ILE A 190 1.94 7.09 -7.27
C ILE A 190 2.93 8.12 -7.85
N ARG A 191 2.80 8.49 -9.12
CA ARG A 191 3.66 9.50 -9.77
C ARG A 191 3.49 10.88 -9.15
N ALA A 192 2.25 11.28 -8.86
CA ALA A 192 1.95 12.56 -8.21
C ALA A 192 2.56 12.64 -6.80
N ALA A 193 2.53 11.54 -6.04
CA ALA A 193 3.17 11.48 -4.74
C ALA A 193 4.71 11.54 -4.83
N ALA A 194 5.29 10.85 -5.82
CA ALA A 194 6.73 10.88 -6.06
C ALA A 194 7.23 12.28 -6.48
N ALA A 195 6.49 12.97 -7.33
CA ALA A 195 6.81 14.34 -7.76
C ALA A 195 6.75 15.31 -6.56
N ALA A 196 5.67 15.28 -5.78
CA ALA A 196 5.52 16.13 -4.60
C ALA A 196 6.65 15.91 -3.57
N PHE A 197 7.08 14.66 -3.35
CA PHE A 197 8.21 14.37 -2.48
C PHE A 197 9.52 14.99 -2.99
N SER A 198 9.77 14.91 -4.30
CA SER A 198 10.98 15.48 -4.90
C SER A 198 11.00 17.01 -4.81
N GLU A 199 9.85 17.66 -5.01
CA GLU A 199 9.69 19.10 -4.88
C GLU A 199 9.95 19.58 -3.44
N GLN A 200 9.40 18.88 -2.44
CA GLN A 200 9.61 19.20 -1.03
C GLN A 200 11.10 19.13 -0.62
N ARG A 201 11.86 18.20 -1.17
CA ARG A 201 13.30 18.06 -0.88
C ARG A 201 14.19 18.99 -1.68
N ALA A 202 13.69 19.58 -2.75
CA ALA A 202 14.43 20.56 -3.56
C ALA A 202 14.32 21.98 -3.01
N LEU A 203 13.39 22.26 -2.09
CA LEU A 203 13.27 23.56 -1.43
C LEU A 203 14.42 23.72 -0.43
N PRO A 204 15.19 24.82 -0.51
CA PRO A 204 16.23 25.11 0.51
C PRO A 204 15.57 25.33 1.87
N SER A 205 16.14 24.73 2.90
CA SER A 205 15.76 24.94 4.32
C SER A 205 16.09 26.35 4.79
#